data_ec76764fb75bb162830ed8e1560be0a5
#
_entry.id   ec76764fb75bb162830ed8e1560be0a5
#
_cell.length_a   1.000
_cell.length_b   1.000
_cell.length_c   1.000
_cell.angle_alpha   90.00
_cell.angle_beta   90.00
_cell.angle_gamma   90.00
#
_symmetry.space_group_name_H-M   'P 1'
#
loop_
_entity.id
_entity.type
_entity.pdbx_description
1 polymer ?
#
loop_
_entity_poly.entity_id
_entity_poly.type
_entity_poly.pdbx_seq_one_letter_code
_entity_poly.pdbx_strand_id
1 'polypeptide(L)'
;KKPLVICVGLGTASGSRTGALPFADLLNTLARQVNTVVVTCTGNEANNRTHTSGLAVSDTEPSEIEITVGADERGFVMEIWAESLDILSVAITSPSGERISRIPARIDTGGVYNFLLERSQVAVNYRVVESASGYEVIFMRFINPAQGIWKIHVYSLTNIVGRYNAWLPLKQFLSGDTYFLNSNPSTTLTEPGAAERVISVGAYNHITDASYAASGRGYTATGLVKPDFVAPGVDVYGVRAGGGYTTRTGTSVAAAHAAGAAALLLTWGRSEEH
;
A
#
# COMPACT_ATOMS: atom_id res chain seq x y z
N LYS A 1 2.69 -33.26 -13.00
CA LYS A 1 2.63 -31.89 -13.58
C LYS A 1 4.02 -31.29 -13.57
N LYS A 2 4.35 -30.46 -14.57
CA LYS A 2 5.61 -29.68 -14.55
C LYS A 2 5.56 -28.67 -13.40
N PRO A 3 6.68 -28.40 -12.70
CA PRO A 3 6.73 -27.35 -11.70
C PRO A 3 6.51 -25.98 -12.35
N LEU A 4 5.86 -25.08 -11.62
CA LEU A 4 5.55 -23.73 -12.05
C LEU A 4 5.98 -22.73 -10.97
N VAL A 5 6.75 -21.72 -11.36
CA VAL A 5 7.02 -20.55 -10.51
C VAL A 5 6.41 -19.32 -11.18
N ILE A 6 5.58 -18.62 -10.45
CA ILE A 6 4.94 -17.37 -10.87
C ILE A 6 5.62 -16.23 -10.12
N CYS A 7 6.23 -15.29 -10.84
CA CYS A 7 6.85 -14.10 -10.27
C CYS A 7 6.00 -12.87 -10.58
N VAL A 8 5.49 -12.20 -9.54
CA VAL A 8 4.71 -10.97 -9.65
C VAL A 8 5.57 -9.80 -9.16
N GLY A 9 6.29 -9.16 -10.08
CA GLY A 9 7.17 -8.01 -9.81
C GLY A 9 6.44 -6.66 -9.81
N LEU A 10 5.13 -6.65 -9.59
CA LEU A 10 4.25 -5.48 -9.61
C LEU A 10 3.51 -5.37 -8.29
N GLY A 11 3.12 -4.14 -7.93
CA GLY A 11 2.29 -3.90 -6.76
C GLY A 11 1.48 -2.62 -6.88
N THR A 12 0.44 -2.51 -6.06
CA THR A 12 -0.39 -1.31 -5.93
C THR A 12 -0.44 -0.82 -4.49
N ALA A 13 -0.60 0.50 -4.33
CA ALA A 13 -0.87 1.13 -3.04
C ALA A 13 -2.35 1.06 -2.65
N SER A 14 -3.25 0.62 -3.51
CA SER A 14 -4.68 0.45 -3.18
C SER A 14 -4.93 -0.87 -2.46
N GLY A 15 -5.81 -0.85 -1.45
CA GLY A 15 -6.25 -2.03 -0.74
C GLY A 15 -5.94 -2.03 0.76
N SER A 16 -6.56 -2.97 1.47
CA SER A 16 -6.58 -3.06 2.93
C SER A 16 -5.28 -3.57 3.57
N ARG A 17 -4.35 -4.11 2.83
CA ARG A 17 -3.17 -4.86 3.32
C ARG A 17 -3.53 -6.05 4.22
N THR A 18 -4.74 -6.57 4.07
CA THR A 18 -5.16 -7.80 4.77
C THR A 18 -4.83 -9.07 3.98
N GLY A 19 -4.42 -8.93 2.71
CA GLY A 19 -4.26 -10.05 1.79
C GLY A 19 -5.58 -10.64 1.27
N ALA A 20 -6.71 -9.96 1.50
CA ALA A 20 -8.04 -10.42 1.12
C ALA A 20 -8.53 -9.89 -0.23
N LEU A 21 -7.75 -9.05 -0.93
CA LEU A 21 -8.16 -8.55 -2.24
C LEU A 21 -8.33 -9.69 -3.26
N PRO A 22 -9.25 -9.56 -4.23
CA PRO A 22 -9.52 -10.62 -5.22
C PRO A 22 -8.27 -11.12 -5.95
N PHE A 23 -7.33 -10.23 -6.26
CA PHE A 23 -6.06 -10.62 -6.89
C PHE A 23 -5.16 -11.41 -5.91
N ALA A 24 -5.09 -11.01 -4.66
CA ALA A 24 -4.35 -11.73 -3.62
C ALA A 24 -4.95 -13.13 -3.38
N ASP A 25 -6.28 -13.25 -3.36
CA ASP A 25 -6.98 -14.53 -3.22
C ASP A 25 -6.73 -15.46 -4.42
N LEU A 26 -6.73 -14.93 -5.64
CA LEU A 26 -6.32 -15.68 -6.82
C LEU A 26 -4.91 -16.26 -6.68
N LEU A 27 -3.94 -15.43 -6.25
CA LEU A 27 -2.56 -15.86 -6.04
C LEU A 27 -2.44 -16.89 -4.89
N ASN A 28 -3.18 -16.71 -3.81
CA ASN A 28 -3.29 -17.68 -2.73
C ASN A 28 -3.83 -19.04 -3.23
N THR A 29 -4.82 -19.00 -4.12
CA THR A 29 -5.40 -20.20 -4.74
C THR A 29 -4.39 -20.91 -5.65
N LEU A 30 -3.62 -20.16 -6.44
CA LEU A 30 -2.55 -20.70 -7.26
C LEU A 30 -1.42 -21.31 -6.41
N ALA A 31 -1.03 -20.65 -5.33
CA ALA A 31 0.00 -21.13 -4.41
C ALA A 31 -0.38 -22.42 -3.66
N ARG A 32 -1.67 -22.77 -3.60
CA ARG A 32 -2.15 -24.07 -3.04
C ARG A 32 -1.95 -25.24 -3.98
N GLN A 33 -1.68 -24.99 -5.25
CA GLN A 33 -1.53 -26.06 -6.22
C GLN A 33 -0.18 -26.77 -6.04
N VAL A 34 -0.18 -28.10 -6.11
CA VAL A 34 1.04 -28.91 -6.01
C VAL A 34 2.02 -28.50 -7.11
N ASN A 35 3.30 -28.38 -6.76
CA ASN A 35 4.40 -27.94 -7.63
C ASN A 35 4.25 -26.50 -8.16
N THR A 36 3.50 -25.65 -7.49
CA THR A 36 3.35 -24.24 -7.84
C THR A 36 3.87 -23.36 -6.71
N VAL A 37 4.75 -22.42 -7.03
CA VAL A 37 5.25 -21.37 -6.12
C VAL A 37 4.90 -20.02 -6.70
N VAL A 38 4.36 -19.14 -5.88
CA VAL A 38 4.07 -17.75 -6.24
C VAL A 38 4.98 -16.84 -5.41
N VAL A 39 5.75 -16.00 -6.10
CA VAL A 39 6.66 -15.02 -5.49
C VAL A 39 6.21 -13.62 -5.86
N THR A 40 6.19 -12.70 -4.91
CA THR A 40 5.82 -11.30 -5.11
C THR A 40 6.82 -10.35 -4.42
N CYS A 41 6.84 -9.11 -4.87
CA CYS A 41 7.64 -8.05 -4.25
C CYS A 41 6.82 -7.32 -3.16
N THR A 42 7.54 -6.68 -2.22
CA THR A 42 6.91 -5.88 -1.14
C THR A 42 6.62 -4.44 -1.53
N GLY A 43 7.09 -3.98 -2.69
CA GLY A 43 7.04 -2.57 -3.08
C GLY A 43 8.22 -1.74 -2.55
N ASN A 44 8.31 -0.49 -2.98
CA ASN A 44 9.43 0.40 -2.70
C ASN A 44 8.97 1.69 -1.98
N GLU A 45 8.01 1.57 -1.04
CA GLU A 45 7.30 2.71 -0.48
C GLU A 45 7.69 3.05 0.98
N ALA A 46 8.54 2.24 1.65
CA ALA A 46 8.79 2.41 3.08
C ALA A 46 9.38 3.78 3.49
N ASN A 47 10.15 4.42 2.62
CA ASN A 47 10.75 5.75 2.88
C ASN A 47 10.10 6.88 2.07
N ASN A 48 9.03 6.60 1.33
CA ASN A 48 8.38 7.58 0.45
C ASN A 48 7.33 8.45 1.16
N ARG A 49 7.08 8.20 2.47
CA ARG A 49 6.11 8.94 3.28
C ARG A 49 4.68 8.88 2.72
N THR A 50 4.35 7.76 2.06
CA THR A 50 3.03 7.52 1.44
C THR A 50 2.06 6.74 2.32
N HIS A 51 2.47 6.42 3.56
CA HIS A 51 1.63 5.77 4.57
C HIS A 51 1.68 6.53 5.88
N THR A 52 0.54 6.60 6.54
CA THR A 52 0.38 7.03 7.94
C THR A 52 -0.64 6.15 8.64
N SER A 53 -0.56 6.12 9.97
CA SER A 53 -1.52 5.43 10.82
C SER A 53 -1.90 6.31 11.99
N GLY A 54 -3.08 6.11 12.53
CA GLY A 54 -3.57 6.89 13.65
C GLY A 54 -4.59 6.17 14.50
N LEU A 55 -5.04 6.85 15.53
CA LEU A 55 -6.04 6.38 16.48
C LEU A 55 -7.12 7.46 16.64
N ALA A 56 -8.33 7.17 16.19
CA ALA A 56 -9.52 7.99 16.36
C ALA A 56 -10.42 7.34 17.43
N VAL A 57 -10.42 7.91 18.64
CA VAL A 57 -11.13 7.33 19.81
C VAL A 57 -12.33 8.17 20.24
N SER A 58 -12.70 9.19 19.48
CA SER A 58 -13.77 10.11 19.84
C SER A 58 -14.61 10.47 18.62
N ASP A 59 -15.88 10.78 18.85
CA ASP A 59 -16.74 11.35 17.83
C ASP A 59 -16.74 12.89 17.85
N THR A 60 -16.09 13.51 18.82
CA THR A 60 -15.98 14.97 18.98
C THR A 60 -14.56 15.49 18.78
N GLU A 61 -13.55 14.75 19.22
CA GLU A 61 -12.14 15.10 19.10
C GLU A 61 -11.48 14.26 18.01
N PRO A 62 -11.06 14.87 16.89
CA PRO A 62 -10.50 14.13 15.76
C PRO A 62 -9.05 13.73 15.97
N SER A 63 -8.66 12.62 15.38
CA SER A 63 -7.28 12.35 15.00
C SER A 63 -6.97 13.09 13.70
N GLU A 64 -5.80 13.73 13.58
CA GLU A 64 -5.45 14.51 12.40
C GLU A 64 -4.45 13.78 11.49
N ILE A 65 -4.72 13.80 10.20
CA ILE A 65 -3.79 13.43 9.13
C ILE A 65 -3.39 14.71 8.41
N GLU A 66 -2.09 15.00 8.33
CA GLU A 66 -1.56 16.14 7.61
C GLU A 66 -0.84 15.68 6.34
N ILE A 67 -1.23 16.26 5.21
CA ILE A 67 -0.69 15.96 3.88
C ILE A 67 -0.09 17.21 3.31
N THR A 68 1.21 17.18 2.99
CA THR A 68 1.84 18.19 2.15
C THR A 68 1.50 17.88 0.69
N VAL A 69 0.98 18.86 -0.01
CA VAL A 69 0.68 18.78 -1.45
C VAL A 69 1.64 19.70 -2.20
N GLY A 70 2.36 19.14 -3.18
CA GLY A 70 3.32 19.87 -4.00
C GLY A 70 2.67 20.80 -5.01
N ALA A 71 3.45 21.75 -5.56
CA ALA A 71 2.94 22.81 -6.45
C ALA A 71 2.31 22.28 -7.76
N ASP A 72 2.83 21.18 -8.29
CA ASP A 72 2.41 20.64 -9.59
C ASP A 72 1.45 19.45 -9.46
N GLU A 73 0.87 19.23 -8.27
CA GLU A 73 -0.03 18.11 -8.04
C GLU A 73 -1.37 18.33 -8.73
N ARG A 74 -1.71 17.43 -9.65
CA ARG A 74 -2.97 17.50 -10.41
C ARG A 74 -4.12 16.74 -9.75
N GLY A 75 -3.76 15.82 -8.85
CA GLY A 75 -4.73 15.04 -8.11
C GLY A 75 -4.23 13.64 -7.78
N PHE A 76 -4.78 13.11 -6.72
CA PHE A 76 -4.47 11.77 -6.23
C PHE A 76 -5.68 11.18 -5.49
N VAL A 77 -5.62 9.88 -5.24
CA VAL A 77 -6.59 9.19 -4.38
C VAL A 77 -5.88 8.79 -3.09
N MET A 78 -6.45 9.14 -1.95
CA MET A 78 -6.07 8.65 -0.64
C MET A 78 -7.12 7.66 -0.16
N GLU A 79 -6.68 6.58 0.45
CA GLU A 79 -7.54 5.60 1.10
C GLU A 79 -7.30 5.62 2.61
N ILE A 80 -8.37 5.70 3.41
CA ILE A 80 -8.32 5.50 4.87
C ILE A 80 -9.07 4.22 5.17
N TRP A 81 -8.40 3.27 5.81
CA TRP A 81 -8.93 1.97 6.18
C TRP A 81 -9.02 1.85 7.70
N ALA A 82 -10.20 1.55 8.23
CA ALA A 82 -10.35 1.14 9.62
C ALA A 82 -9.74 -0.25 9.82
N GLU A 83 -9.20 -0.51 11.01
CA GLU A 83 -8.61 -1.83 11.33
C GLU A 83 -9.60 -2.79 11.99
N SER A 84 -10.86 -2.41 12.13
CA SER A 84 -11.87 -3.16 12.85
C SER A 84 -13.27 -2.78 12.37
N LEU A 85 -14.28 -3.16 13.13
CA LEU A 85 -15.69 -2.79 12.93
C LEU A 85 -15.98 -1.32 13.32
N ASP A 86 -14.95 -0.49 13.42
CA ASP A 86 -15.09 0.94 13.64
C ASP A 86 -15.68 1.63 12.41
N ILE A 87 -16.60 2.54 12.64
CA ILE A 87 -17.14 3.43 11.63
C ILE A 87 -16.49 4.78 11.83
N LEU A 88 -15.73 5.19 10.82
CA LEU A 88 -15.01 6.45 10.80
C LEU A 88 -15.76 7.49 9.97
N SER A 89 -15.50 8.75 10.25
CA SER A 89 -15.98 9.86 9.43
C SER A 89 -14.92 10.94 9.36
N VAL A 90 -14.95 11.76 8.31
CA VAL A 90 -13.91 12.76 8.08
C VAL A 90 -14.45 14.17 7.94
N ALA A 91 -13.64 15.16 8.35
CA ALA A 91 -13.76 16.55 7.94
C ALA A 91 -12.46 16.96 7.27
N ILE A 92 -12.47 18.00 6.45
CA ILE A 92 -11.33 18.41 5.63
C ILE A 92 -11.07 19.89 5.84
N THR A 93 -9.81 20.27 6.05
CA THR A 93 -9.36 21.65 6.07
C THR A 93 -8.31 21.86 4.99
N SER A 94 -8.50 22.85 4.15
CA SER A 94 -7.58 23.22 3.07
C SER A 94 -6.40 24.05 3.59
N PRO A 95 -5.36 24.28 2.76
CA PRO A 95 -4.22 25.12 3.13
C PRO A 95 -4.58 26.56 3.51
N SER A 96 -5.63 27.15 2.93
CA SER A 96 -6.12 28.49 3.29
C SER A 96 -6.94 28.52 4.58
N GLY A 97 -7.29 27.37 5.14
CA GLY A 97 -8.14 27.22 6.32
C GLY A 97 -9.63 27.08 5.99
N GLU A 98 -10.01 26.97 4.70
CA GLU A 98 -11.39 26.65 4.34
C GLU A 98 -11.73 25.23 4.82
N ARG A 99 -12.86 25.09 5.53
CA ARG A 99 -13.22 23.84 6.17
C ARG A 99 -14.52 23.25 5.65
N ILE A 100 -14.47 22.02 5.20
CA ILE A 100 -15.64 21.18 4.99
C ILE A 100 -15.96 20.49 6.33
N SER A 101 -17.16 20.74 6.83
CA SER A 101 -17.66 20.12 8.05
C SER A 101 -17.68 18.61 7.94
N ARG A 102 -17.80 17.94 9.09
CA ARG A 102 -17.82 16.47 9.19
C ARG A 102 -18.80 15.86 8.17
N ILE A 103 -18.27 15.01 7.32
CA ILE A 103 -18.99 14.22 6.33
C ILE A 103 -19.38 12.92 7.00
N PRO A 104 -20.67 12.65 7.24
CA PRO A 104 -21.09 11.44 7.94
C PRO A 104 -20.85 10.21 7.09
N ALA A 105 -20.37 9.12 7.72
CA ALA A 105 -20.31 7.82 7.09
C ALA A 105 -21.74 7.32 6.80
N ARG A 106 -22.00 6.99 5.56
CA ARG A 106 -23.27 6.40 5.10
C ARG A 106 -22.96 5.30 4.10
N ILE A 107 -23.77 4.26 4.07
CA ILE A 107 -23.59 3.13 3.15
C ILE A 107 -23.70 3.63 1.71
N ASP A 108 -22.65 3.37 0.93
CA ASP A 108 -22.54 3.68 -0.51
C ASP A 108 -22.88 5.13 -0.88
N THR A 109 -22.56 6.07 -0.01
CA THR A 109 -22.73 7.49 -0.30
C THR A 109 -21.41 8.15 -0.62
N GLY A 110 -21.42 8.96 -1.65
CA GLY A 110 -20.32 9.83 -2.01
C GLY A 110 -20.77 11.27 -2.19
N GLY A 111 -19.84 12.19 -2.03
CA GLY A 111 -20.07 13.61 -2.30
C GLY A 111 -18.83 14.26 -2.88
N VAL A 112 -19.03 15.31 -3.67
CA VAL A 112 -17.95 16.18 -4.15
C VAL A 112 -18.03 17.49 -3.39
N TYR A 113 -16.95 17.83 -2.72
CA TYR A 113 -16.83 19.02 -1.87
C TYR A 113 -15.89 20.01 -2.54
N ASN A 114 -16.37 21.23 -2.73
CA ASN A 114 -15.64 22.29 -3.40
C ASN A 114 -15.00 23.22 -2.38
N PHE A 115 -13.72 23.49 -2.57
CA PHE A 115 -12.95 24.51 -1.86
C PHE A 115 -12.86 25.74 -2.77
N LEU A 116 -13.62 26.76 -2.43
CA LEU A 116 -13.83 27.91 -3.31
C LEU A 116 -12.60 28.80 -3.41
N LEU A 117 -11.88 28.95 -2.29
CA LEU A 117 -10.69 29.80 -2.22
C LEU A 117 -9.54 29.21 -3.05
N GLU A 118 -9.36 27.90 -3.03
CA GLU A 118 -8.30 27.20 -3.76
C GLU A 118 -8.74 26.71 -5.15
N ARG A 119 -10.03 26.74 -5.47
CA ARG A 119 -10.59 26.10 -6.68
C ARG A 119 -10.27 24.61 -6.77
N SER A 120 -10.17 23.97 -5.63
CA SER A 120 -9.88 22.55 -5.48
C SER A 120 -11.16 21.78 -5.19
N GLN A 121 -11.17 20.47 -5.47
CA GLN A 121 -12.29 19.60 -5.15
C GLN A 121 -11.79 18.34 -4.45
N VAL A 122 -12.58 17.83 -3.51
CA VAL A 122 -12.34 16.52 -2.90
C VAL A 122 -13.63 15.70 -2.99
N ALA A 123 -13.57 14.59 -3.72
CA ALA A 123 -14.65 13.61 -3.72
C ALA A 123 -14.40 12.61 -2.60
N VAL A 124 -15.38 12.40 -1.72
CA VAL A 124 -15.31 11.46 -0.61
C VAL A 124 -16.35 10.38 -0.78
N ASN A 125 -15.95 9.13 -0.76
CA ASN A 125 -16.82 7.96 -0.87
C ASN A 125 -16.56 7.00 0.28
N TYR A 126 -17.63 6.54 0.93
CA TYR A 126 -17.58 5.57 2.00
C TYR A 126 -18.01 4.18 1.53
N ARG A 127 -17.24 3.17 1.88
CA ARG A 127 -17.68 1.78 1.92
C ARG A 127 -17.55 1.30 3.36
N VAL A 128 -18.64 1.34 4.09
CA VAL A 128 -18.68 0.98 5.52
C VAL A 128 -18.32 -0.48 5.75
N VAL A 129 -18.63 -1.34 4.77
CA VAL A 129 -18.18 -2.75 4.76
C VAL A 129 -17.63 -3.03 3.36
N GLU A 130 -16.30 -3.08 3.25
CA GLU A 130 -15.66 -3.51 2.01
C GLU A 130 -15.77 -5.04 1.91
N SER A 131 -16.20 -5.53 0.74
CA SER A 131 -16.65 -6.92 0.57
C SER A 131 -15.58 -7.99 0.77
N ALA A 132 -14.32 -7.66 0.53
CA ALA A 132 -13.22 -8.62 0.64
C ALA A 132 -12.61 -8.66 2.04
N SER A 133 -12.45 -7.52 2.69
CA SER A 133 -11.81 -7.40 4.01
C SER A 133 -12.80 -7.32 5.17
N GLY A 134 -14.03 -6.87 4.93
CA GLY A 134 -15.02 -6.56 5.95
C GLY A 134 -14.76 -5.25 6.70
N TYR A 135 -13.72 -4.52 6.35
CA TYR A 135 -13.36 -3.24 6.98
C TYR A 135 -13.99 -2.06 6.26
N GLU A 136 -14.12 -0.94 6.97
CA GLU A 136 -14.50 0.31 6.34
C GLU A 136 -13.33 0.87 5.53
N VAL A 137 -13.64 1.42 4.34
CA VAL A 137 -12.72 2.25 3.57
C VAL A 137 -13.37 3.57 3.18
N ILE A 138 -12.61 4.64 3.36
CA ILE A 138 -12.94 5.99 2.91
C ILE A 138 -12.01 6.32 1.75
N PHE A 139 -12.58 6.44 0.54
CA PHE A 139 -11.87 6.91 -0.64
C PHE A 139 -11.98 8.42 -0.72
N MET A 140 -10.85 9.10 -0.77
CA MET A 140 -10.78 10.55 -0.92
C MET A 140 -10.01 10.88 -2.20
N ARG A 141 -10.70 11.37 -3.21
CA ARG A 141 -10.09 11.79 -4.47
C ARG A 141 -9.92 13.31 -4.47
N PHE A 142 -8.67 13.75 -4.42
CA PHE A 142 -8.29 15.15 -4.58
C PHE A 142 -8.18 15.48 -6.06
N ILE A 143 -8.78 16.59 -6.48
CA ILE A 143 -8.82 17.05 -7.86
C ILE A 143 -8.34 18.50 -7.87
N ASN A 144 -7.23 18.75 -8.57
CA ASN A 144 -6.51 20.01 -8.59
C ASN A 144 -6.30 20.59 -7.18
N PRO A 145 -5.70 19.81 -6.25
CA PRO A 145 -5.49 20.27 -4.89
C PRO A 145 -4.49 21.44 -4.88
N ALA A 146 -4.80 22.50 -4.15
CA ALA A 146 -3.87 23.60 -3.94
C ALA A 146 -2.63 23.14 -3.19
N GLN A 147 -1.49 23.72 -3.53
CA GLN A 147 -0.23 23.51 -2.81
C GLN A 147 -0.36 23.92 -1.36
N GLY A 148 0.22 23.12 -0.46
CA GLY A 148 0.27 23.41 0.98
C GLY A 148 -0.15 22.23 1.82
N ILE A 149 -0.48 22.50 3.09
CA ILE A 149 -0.83 21.45 4.05
C ILE A 149 -2.35 21.30 4.11
N TRP A 150 -2.82 20.13 3.71
CA TRP A 150 -4.19 19.69 3.87
C TRP A 150 -4.32 18.89 5.16
N LYS A 151 -5.40 19.12 5.93
CA LYS A 151 -5.70 18.39 7.16
C LYS A 151 -6.97 17.59 7.00
N ILE A 152 -6.88 16.32 7.32
CA ILE A 152 -8.02 15.42 7.38
C ILE A 152 -8.26 15.08 8.85
N HIS A 153 -9.43 15.42 9.34
CA HIS A 153 -9.85 15.17 10.71
C HIS A 153 -10.67 13.88 10.73
N VAL A 154 -10.14 12.83 11.37
CA VAL A 154 -10.76 11.52 11.43
C VAL A 154 -11.45 11.34 12.79
N TYR A 155 -12.73 11.01 12.77
CA TYR A 155 -13.56 10.77 13.96
C TYR A 155 -14.01 9.31 13.98
N SER A 156 -14.12 8.71 15.15
CA SER A 156 -14.73 7.38 15.34
C SER A 156 -16.13 7.53 15.91
N LEU A 157 -17.10 6.87 15.26
CA LEU A 157 -18.50 6.83 15.71
C LEU A 157 -18.76 5.70 16.72
N THR A 158 -18.06 4.60 16.56
CA THR A 158 -18.29 3.38 17.34
C THR A 158 -17.33 3.22 18.52
N ASN A 159 -16.12 3.81 18.40
CA ASN A 159 -15.07 3.80 19.44
C ASN A 159 -14.72 2.38 19.96
N ILE A 160 -14.68 1.37 19.06
CA ILE A 160 -14.34 0.00 19.43
C ILE A 160 -12.83 -0.14 19.61
N VAL A 161 -12.06 0.18 18.56
CA VAL A 161 -10.61 0.16 18.55
C VAL A 161 -10.07 1.52 18.09
N GLY A 162 -10.67 2.10 17.06
CA GLY A 162 -10.37 3.41 16.50
C GLY A 162 -9.07 3.48 15.68
N ARG A 163 -8.33 2.37 15.54
CA ARG A 163 -7.11 2.37 14.71
C ARG A 163 -7.46 2.44 13.23
N TYR A 164 -6.67 3.21 12.50
CA TYR A 164 -6.77 3.31 11.05
C TYR A 164 -5.40 3.43 10.41
N ASN A 165 -5.34 3.05 9.15
CA ASN A 165 -4.22 3.28 8.26
C ASN A 165 -4.68 4.14 7.09
N ALA A 166 -3.81 5.01 6.59
CA ALA A 166 -4.07 5.80 5.40
C ALA A 166 -2.91 5.69 4.41
N TRP A 167 -3.24 5.49 3.15
CA TRP A 167 -2.26 5.38 2.07
C TRP A 167 -2.53 6.39 0.96
N LEU A 168 -1.46 7.01 0.48
CA LEU A 168 -1.38 7.70 -0.79
C LEU A 168 -1.03 6.70 -1.91
N PRO A 169 -1.17 7.07 -3.19
CA PRO A 169 -0.67 6.27 -4.30
C PRO A 169 0.83 6.00 -4.19
N LEU A 170 1.33 5.05 -4.97
CA LEU A 170 2.76 4.84 -5.13
C LEU A 170 3.43 6.15 -5.53
N LYS A 171 4.60 6.45 -4.96
CA LYS A 171 5.32 7.72 -5.15
C LYS A 171 5.47 8.12 -6.61
N GLN A 172 5.62 7.16 -7.51
CA GLN A 172 5.75 7.42 -8.96
C GLN A 172 4.49 8.03 -9.62
N PHE A 173 3.34 7.97 -8.95
CA PHE A 173 2.07 8.55 -9.42
C PHE A 173 1.72 9.87 -8.71
N LEU A 174 2.56 10.30 -7.77
CA LEU A 174 2.45 11.59 -7.10
C LEU A 174 3.45 12.55 -7.71
N SER A 175 3.05 13.80 -7.87
CA SER A 175 3.98 14.84 -8.26
C SER A 175 4.81 15.30 -7.04
N GLY A 176 6.09 15.48 -7.27
CA GLY A 176 7.07 16.11 -6.39
C GLY A 176 6.89 15.80 -4.89
N ASP A 177 6.54 16.84 -4.16
CA ASP A 177 6.54 16.87 -2.70
C ASP A 177 5.18 16.58 -2.06
N THR A 178 4.39 15.67 -2.63
CA THR A 178 3.14 15.20 -2.02
C THR A 178 3.42 13.98 -1.14
N TYR A 179 3.14 14.12 0.19
CA TYR A 179 3.43 13.08 1.19
C TYR A 179 2.74 13.39 2.53
N PHE A 180 2.68 12.41 3.44
CA PHE A 180 2.23 12.63 4.82
C PHE A 180 3.32 13.28 5.69
N LEU A 181 2.97 14.32 6.44
CA LEU A 181 3.90 14.96 7.39
C LEU A 181 4.31 14.00 8.51
N ASN A 182 3.36 13.30 9.09
CA ASN A 182 3.57 12.27 10.11
C ASN A 182 3.46 10.88 9.48
N SER A 183 4.47 10.48 8.70
CA SER A 183 4.48 9.20 8.01
C SER A 183 4.92 8.06 8.90
N ASN A 184 4.37 6.86 8.64
CA ASN A 184 4.76 5.61 9.28
C ASN A 184 5.38 4.66 8.24
N PRO A 185 6.65 4.23 8.38
CA PRO A 185 7.29 3.33 7.43
C PRO A 185 6.86 1.86 7.55
N SER A 186 6.13 1.50 8.61
CA SER A 186 5.55 0.15 8.78
C SER A 186 4.28 0.01 7.93
N THR A 187 3.87 -1.22 7.65
CA THR A 187 2.66 -1.55 6.86
C THR A 187 2.65 -0.87 5.48
N THR A 188 3.85 -0.78 4.88
CA THR A 188 4.08 -0.19 3.55
C THR A 188 4.21 -1.24 2.45
N LEU A 189 3.81 -2.48 2.74
CA LEU A 189 3.67 -3.53 1.73
C LEU A 189 2.72 -3.05 0.62
N THR A 190 3.08 -3.31 -0.63
CA THR A 190 2.13 -3.14 -1.74
C THR A 190 1.34 -4.43 -1.94
N GLU A 191 0.09 -4.33 -2.35
CA GLU A 191 -0.67 -5.50 -2.77
C GLU A 191 -0.16 -6.02 -4.13
N PRO A 192 0.03 -7.35 -4.31
CA PRO A 192 -0.44 -8.44 -3.46
C PRO A 192 0.59 -8.96 -2.44
N GLY A 193 1.58 -8.18 -2.04
CA GLY A 193 2.62 -8.59 -1.08
C GLY A 193 2.10 -8.96 0.31
N ALA A 194 0.87 -8.57 0.66
CA ALA A 194 0.20 -8.94 1.89
C ALA A 194 -0.51 -10.31 1.83
N ALA A 195 -0.57 -10.97 0.68
CA ALA A 195 -1.25 -12.25 0.53
C ALA A 195 -0.58 -13.36 1.37
N GLU A 196 -1.40 -14.18 2.02
CA GLU A 196 -0.94 -15.13 3.04
C GLU A 196 0.02 -16.20 2.50
N ARG A 197 -0.33 -16.79 1.34
CA ARG A 197 0.35 -17.98 0.81
C ARG A 197 1.40 -17.69 -0.26
N VAL A 198 1.54 -16.45 -0.67
CA VAL A 198 2.60 -16.07 -1.60
C VAL A 198 3.91 -15.80 -0.82
N ILE A 199 5.02 -16.07 -1.45
CA ILE A 199 6.33 -15.69 -0.94
C ILE A 199 6.52 -14.20 -1.23
N SER A 200 6.50 -13.38 -0.20
CA SER A 200 6.68 -11.93 -0.27
C SER A 200 8.14 -11.58 0.03
N VAL A 201 8.81 -10.89 -0.89
CA VAL A 201 10.26 -10.69 -0.85
C VAL A 201 10.60 -9.20 -0.74
N GLY A 202 11.34 -8.86 0.31
CA GLY A 202 11.98 -7.56 0.47
C GLY A 202 13.35 -7.50 -0.21
N ALA A 203 13.96 -6.33 -0.22
CA ALA A 203 15.24 -6.11 -0.88
C ALA A 203 16.35 -5.73 0.10
N TYR A 204 17.57 -6.18 -0.19
CA TYR A 204 18.79 -5.72 0.47
C TYR A 204 19.89 -5.43 -0.56
N ASN A 205 20.92 -4.69 -0.13
CA ASN A 205 22.12 -4.45 -0.94
C ASN A 205 23.13 -5.58 -0.68
N HIS A 206 23.38 -6.40 -1.68
CA HIS A 206 24.26 -7.57 -1.60
C HIS A 206 25.76 -7.25 -1.49
N ILE A 207 26.16 -5.97 -1.66
CA ILE A 207 27.54 -5.52 -1.51
C ILE A 207 27.80 -5.08 -0.06
N THR A 208 26.83 -4.44 0.56
CA THR A 208 26.98 -3.84 1.90
C THR A 208 26.20 -4.58 2.99
N ASP A 209 25.42 -5.60 2.63
CA ASP A 209 24.48 -6.35 3.49
C ASP A 209 23.41 -5.46 4.17
N ALA A 210 23.30 -4.20 3.75
CA ALA A 210 22.31 -3.27 4.30
C ALA A 210 20.92 -3.51 3.71
N SER A 211 19.89 -3.41 4.54
CA SER A 211 18.50 -3.40 4.07
C SER A 211 18.25 -2.25 3.11
N TYR A 212 17.52 -2.49 2.03
CA TYR A 212 17.09 -1.42 1.13
C TYR A 212 16.07 -0.52 1.83
N ALA A 213 16.40 0.76 2.00
CA ALA A 213 15.61 1.70 2.81
C ALA A 213 14.16 1.85 2.32
N ALA A 214 13.94 1.76 1.00
CA ALA A 214 12.62 1.85 0.40
C ALA A 214 11.85 0.51 0.40
N SER A 215 12.50 -0.62 0.72
CA SER A 215 11.83 -1.93 0.75
C SER A 215 10.59 -1.89 1.63
N GLY A 216 9.44 -2.27 1.05
CA GLY A 216 8.17 -2.33 1.76
C GLY A 216 8.26 -3.19 3.02
N ARG A 217 7.67 -2.70 4.12
CA ARG A 217 7.74 -3.28 5.46
C ARG A 217 6.38 -3.75 5.92
N GLY A 218 6.36 -4.88 6.63
CA GLY A 218 5.19 -5.36 7.37
C GLY A 218 5.02 -4.61 8.71
N TYR A 219 4.16 -5.10 9.56
CA TYR A 219 3.30 -6.26 9.36
C TYR A 219 2.19 -5.98 8.32
N THR A 220 1.43 -7.00 7.92
CA THR A 220 0.16 -6.76 7.23
C THR A 220 -0.83 -6.08 8.19
N ALA A 221 -1.94 -5.56 7.68
CA ALA A 221 -2.99 -4.99 8.53
C ALA A 221 -3.63 -6.02 9.50
N THR A 222 -3.52 -7.31 9.20
CA THR A 222 -3.97 -8.42 10.07
C THR A 222 -2.89 -8.92 11.03
N GLY A 223 -1.71 -8.28 11.05
CA GLY A 223 -0.60 -8.67 11.92
C GLY A 223 0.24 -9.85 11.42
N LEU A 224 0.02 -10.33 10.20
CA LEU A 224 0.86 -11.36 9.59
C LEU A 224 2.26 -10.81 9.32
N VAL A 225 3.29 -11.59 9.64
CA VAL A 225 4.69 -11.23 9.39
C VAL A 225 4.99 -11.33 7.89
N LYS A 226 5.32 -10.22 7.29
CA LYS A 226 5.79 -10.06 5.91
C LYS A 226 6.84 -8.94 5.86
N PRO A 227 7.83 -8.99 4.96
CA PRO A 227 8.13 -10.05 3.98
C PRO A 227 8.55 -11.36 4.64
N ASP A 228 8.49 -12.47 3.87
CA ASP A 228 8.95 -13.78 4.34
C ASP A 228 10.48 -13.81 4.47
N PHE A 229 11.17 -13.16 3.55
CA PHE A 229 12.62 -12.95 3.59
C PHE A 229 13.03 -11.78 2.67
N VAL A 230 14.34 -11.50 2.62
CA VAL A 230 14.94 -10.50 1.73
C VAL A 230 15.90 -11.18 0.73
N ALA A 231 16.01 -10.60 -0.47
CA ALA A 231 16.93 -11.06 -1.51
C ALA A 231 17.69 -9.85 -2.12
N PRO A 232 18.78 -10.07 -2.88
CA PRO A 232 19.50 -9.02 -3.56
C PRO A 232 18.57 -8.19 -4.45
N GLY A 233 18.50 -6.88 -4.20
CA GLY A 233 17.59 -6.00 -4.92
C GLY A 233 18.13 -4.58 -5.12
N VAL A 234 19.39 -4.32 -4.77
CA VAL A 234 20.03 -3.01 -4.95
C VAL A 234 21.22 -3.15 -5.88
N ASP A 235 21.25 -2.32 -6.90
CA ASP A 235 22.31 -2.24 -7.92
C ASP A 235 22.65 -3.60 -8.56
N VAL A 236 21.61 -4.39 -8.80
CA VAL A 236 21.75 -5.71 -9.41
C VAL A 236 21.99 -5.57 -10.91
N TYR A 237 23.07 -6.14 -11.39
CA TYR A 237 23.42 -6.20 -12.80
C TYR A 237 22.64 -7.29 -13.52
N GLY A 238 21.95 -6.95 -14.58
CA GLY A 238 21.10 -7.88 -15.30
C GLY A 238 20.87 -7.50 -16.75
N VAL A 239 20.16 -8.35 -17.48
CA VAL A 239 19.85 -8.15 -18.90
C VAL A 239 18.89 -6.98 -19.08
N ARG A 240 19.14 -6.19 -20.11
CA ARG A 240 18.31 -5.06 -20.52
C ARG A 240 17.35 -5.48 -21.64
N ALA A 241 16.11 -5.00 -21.57
CA ALA A 241 15.17 -5.10 -22.69
C ALA A 241 15.73 -4.39 -23.92
N GLY A 242 15.72 -5.04 -25.08
CA GLY A 242 16.33 -4.53 -26.31
C GLY A 242 17.83 -4.84 -26.47
N GLY A 243 18.41 -5.62 -25.55
CA GLY A 243 19.81 -6.10 -25.59
C GLY A 243 20.75 -5.35 -24.67
N GLY A 244 21.89 -5.98 -24.38
CA GLY A 244 22.89 -5.49 -23.45
C GLY A 244 22.52 -5.71 -21.98
N TYR A 245 23.16 -4.97 -21.09
CA TYR A 245 23.03 -5.09 -19.64
C TYR A 245 22.71 -3.75 -18.99
N THR A 246 22.16 -3.79 -17.80
CA THR A 246 21.87 -2.60 -16.99
C THR A 246 21.83 -2.94 -15.52
N THR A 247 22.01 -1.96 -14.64
CA THR A 247 21.82 -2.10 -13.21
C THR A 247 20.38 -1.70 -12.84
N ARG A 248 19.75 -2.45 -11.93
CA ARG A 248 18.39 -2.20 -11.44
C ARG A 248 18.34 -2.31 -9.93
N THR A 249 17.46 -1.49 -9.34
CA THR A 249 17.18 -1.49 -7.89
C THR A 249 15.68 -1.56 -7.66
N GLY A 250 15.25 -2.39 -6.73
CA GLY A 250 13.87 -2.55 -6.29
C GLY A 250 13.55 -3.94 -5.75
N THR A 251 12.46 -4.03 -5.00
CA THR A 251 11.96 -5.31 -4.48
C THR A 251 11.46 -6.26 -5.57
N SER A 252 11.10 -5.73 -6.75
CA SER A 252 10.80 -6.55 -7.93
C SER A 252 12.01 -7.32 -8.44
N VAL A 253 13.22 -6.76 -8.32
CA VAL A 253 14.49 -7.43 -8.63
C VAL A 253 14.77 -8.55 -7.62
N ALA A 254 14.56 -8.27 -6.33
CA ALA A 254 14.68 -9.25 -5.27
C ALA A 254 13.70 -10.42 -5.45
N ALA A 255 12.45 -10.13 -5.82
CA ALA A 255 11.44 -11.16 -6.13
C ALA A 255 11.86 -12.04 -7.31
N ALA A 256 12.49 -11.47 -8.34
CA ALA A 256 13.01 -12.25 -9.48
C ALA A 256 14.12 -13.23 -9.05
N HIS A 257 15.03 -12.82 -8.15
CA HIS A 257 16.04 -13.73 -7.57
C HIS A 257 15.39 -14.86 -6.80
N ALA A 258 14.42 -14.56 -5.94
CA ALA A 258 13.71 -15.56 -5.17
C ALA A 258 12.94 -16.54 -6.06
N ALA A 259 12.32 -16.04 -7.14
CA ALA A 259 11.63 -16.89 -8.12
C ALA A 259 12.60 -17.83 -8.85
N GLY A 260 13.79 -17.34 -9.22
CA GLY A 260 14.87 -18.18 -9.78
C GLY A 260 15.33 -19.28 -8.82
N ALA A 261 15.56 -18.93 -7.55
CA ALA A 261 15.92 -19.88 -6.52
C ALA A 261 14.81 -20.94 -6.29
N ALA A 262 13.55 -20.52 -6.25
CA ALA A 262 12.41 -21.44 -6.14
C ALA A 262 12.34 -22.40 -7.33
N ALA A 263 12.61 -21.94 -8.56
CA ALA A 263 12.65 -22.80 -9.73
C ALA A 263 13.75 -23.87 -9.67
N LEU A 264 14.94 -23.48 -9.19
CA LEU A 264 16.05 -24.40 -8.98
C LEU A 264 15.71 -25.48 -7.93
N LEU A 265 15.13 -25.06 -6.78
CA LEU A 265 14.71 -25.98 -5.72
C LEU A 265 13.65 -26.98 -6.18
N LEU A 266 12.64 -26.51 -6.92
CA LEU A 266 11.60 -27.39 -7.48
C LEU A 266 12.17 -28.38 -8.52
N THR A 267 13.21 -28.00 -9.24
CA THR A 267 13.86 -28.88 -10.22
C THR A 267 14.72 -29.92 -9.50
N TRP A 268 15.47 -29.51 -8.48
CA TRP A 268 16.31 -30.41 -7.68
C TRP A 268 15.48 -31.47 -6.94
N GLY A 269 14.43 -31.06 -6.22
CA GLY A 269 13.58 -32.00 -5.50
C GLY A 269 12.95 -33.08 -6.39
N ARG A 270 12.77 -32.84 -7.69
CA ARG A 270 12.29 -33.86 -8.63
C ARG A 270 13.37 -34.80 -9.13
N SER A 271 14.63 -34.36 -9.16
CA SER A 271 15.74 -35.23 -9.61
C SER A 271 16.08 -36.30 -8.59
N GLU A 272 15.68 -36.14 -7.33
CA GLU A 272 15.90 -37.10 -6.27
C GLU A 272 14.80 -38.16 -6.13
N GLU A 273 13.65 -37.97 -6.80
CA GLU A 273 12.55 -38.94 -6.81
C GLU A 273 12.71 -40.04 -7.89
N HIS A 274 13.81 -40.06 -8.63
CA HIS A 274 14.20 -41.03 -9.64
C HIS A 274 15.54 -41.68 -9.26
#